data_66df7d1b55bc265584c21d884294e323
#
_entry.id   66df7d1b55bc265584c21d884294e323
#
_cell.length_a   1.000
_cell.length_b   1.000
_cell.length_c   1.000
_cell.angle_alpha   90.00
_cell.angle_beta   90.00
_cell.angle_gamma   90.00
#
_symmetry.space_group_name_H-M   'P 1'
#
loop_
_entity.id
_entity.type
_entity.pdbx_description
1 polymer ?
#
loop_
_entity_poly.entity_id
_entity_poly.type
_entity_poly.pdbx_seq_one_letter_code
_entity_poly.pdbx_strand_id
1 'polypeptide(L)'
;GMKPDDARLRDSLTLAQKAGLAITIMPAALENAHPNTALITLTDAQGHTVSVQGASVGGGNILVTRVNGMAVEITGQYTTLIVLHRDAPGTIAAVTEEMSRRGVNICNFRLSRAQKGGTAVMTIEVDGALEPDVNSCVEKLPNVLSSTMLAPM
;
A
#
# COMPACT_ATOMS: atom_id res chain seq x y z
N GLY A 1 -15.93 -3.98 1.04
CA GLY A 1 -15.10 -4.32 2.15
C GLY A 1 -15.88 -4.69 3.40
N MET A 2 -15.28 -5.51 4.23
CA MET A 2 -15.81 -5.87 5.55
C MET A 2 -14.90 -5.25 6.61
N LYS A 3 -15.47 -4.77 7.70
CA LYS A 3 -14.67 -4.32 8.86
C LYS A 3 -14.10 -5.54 9.59
N PRO A 4 -13.01 -5.38 10.38
CA PRO A 4 -12.40 -6.50 11.11
C PRO A 4 -13.32 -7.24 12.10
N ASP A 5 -14.36 -6.59 12.57
CA ASP A 5 -15.38 -7.11 13.49
C ASP A 5 -16.68 -7.58 12.80
N ASP A 6 -16.70 -7.61 11.45
CA ASP A 6 -17.87 -8.03 10.69
C ASP A 6 -18.12 -9.53 10.86
N ALA A 7 -19.29 -9.90 11.39
CA ALA A 7 -19.66 -11.30 11.61
C ALA A 7 -19.66 -12.16 10.34
N ARG A 8 -19.76 -11.54 9.15
CA ARG A 8 -19.70 -12.23 7.86
C ARG A 8 -18.29 -12.71 7.48
N LEU A 9 -17.24 -12.29 8.21
CA LEU A 9 -15.87 -12.76 7.95
C LEU A 9 -15.73 -14.28 8.02
N ARG A 10 -16.51 -14.96 8.88
CA ARG A 10 -16.54 -16.42 8.95
C ARG A 10 -16.95 -17.08 7.63
N ASP A 11 -17.77 -16.38 6.83
CA ASP A 11 -18.29 -16.86 5.55
C ASP A 11 -17.58 -16.22 4.35
N SER A 12 -16.46 -15.51 4.59
CA SER A 12 -15.77 -14.66 3.63
C SER A 12 -15.36 -15.39 2.34
N LEU A 13 -14.87 -16.63 2.43
CA LEU A 13 -14.49 -17.41 1.26
C LEU A 13 -15.69 -17.73 0.36
N THR A 14 -16.81 -18.09 0.96
CA THR A 14 -18.07 -18.35 0.22
C THR A 14 -18.58 -17.07 -0.44
N LEU A 15 -18.52 -15.95 0.28
CA LEU A 15 -18.93 -14.64 -0.25
C LEU A 15 -18.02 -14.17 -1.38
N ALA A 16 -16.72 -14.39 -1.25
CA ALA A 16 -15.75 -14.08 -2.30
C ALA A 16 -16.02 -14.89 -3.58
N GLN A 17 -16.25 -16.20 -3.43
CA GLN A 17 -16.59 -17.08 -4.57
C GLN A 17 -17.89 -16.61 -5.26
N LYS A 18 -18.93 -16.25 -4.50
CA LYS A 18 -20.18 -15.69 -5.06
C LYS A 18 -19.97 -14.37 -5.77
N ALA A 19 -19.00 -13.58 -5.33
CA ALA A 19 -18.59 -12.33 -5.96
C ALA A 19 -17.64 -12.51 -7.17
N GLY A 20 -17.34 -13.75 -7.56
CA GLY A 20 -16.45 -14.06 -8.70
C GLY A 20 -14.96 -13.92 -8.37
N LEU A 21 -14.57 -13.84 -7.09
CA LEU A 21 -13.18 -13.83 -6.68
C LEU A 21 -12.66 -15.27 -6.53
N ALA A 22 -11.60 -15.60 -7.27
CA ALA A 22 -10.84 -16.83 -7.07
C ALA A 22 -9.81 -16.61 -5.96
N ILE A 23 -9.89 -17.39 -4.88
CA ILE A 23 -8.97 -17.29 -3.74
C ILE A 23 -8.25 -18.60 -3.55
N THR A 24 -6.92 -18.55 -3.44
CA THR A 24 -6.08 -19.68 -3.04
C THR A 24 -5.29 -19.28 -1.81
N ILE A 25 -5.34 -20.09 -0.76
CA ILE A 25 -4.56 -19.89 0.47
C ILE A 25 -3.64 -21.10 0.63
N MET A 26 -2.35 -20.85 0.77
CA MET A 26 -1.35 -21.90 0.97
C MET A 26 -0.33 -21.49 2.02
N PRO A 27 0.19 -22.41 2.83
CA PRO A 27 1.34 -22.15 3.69
C PRO A 27 2.57 -21.80 2.84
N ALA A 28 3.35 -20.81 3.29
CA ALA A 28 4.59 -20.43 2.65
C ALA A 28 5.67 -20.13 3.71
N ALA A 29 6.91 -20.50 3.41
CA ALA A 29 8.06 -20.07 4.20
C ALA A 29 8.55 -18.72 3.64
N LEU A 30 8.47 -17.68 4.44
CA LEU A 30 8.93 -16.34 4.09
C LEU A 30 10.19 -16.04 4.91
N GLU A 31 11.31 -15.81 4.21
CA GLU A 31 12.59 -15.52 4.88
C GLU A 31 12.52 -14.20 5.66
N ASN A 32 13.06 -14.21 6.86
CA ASN A 32 13.14 -13.05 7.76
C ASN A 32 11.79 -12.37 8.04
N ALA A 33 10.69 -13.12 7.94
CA ALA A 33 9.35 -12.61 8.19
C ALA A 33 8.89 -12.93 9.62
N HIS A 34 8.01 -12.07 10.15
CA HIS A 34 7.31 -12.36 11.41
C HIS A 34 6.45 -13.62 11.25
N PRO A 35 6.29 -14.48 12.28
CA PRO A 35 5.50 -15.73 12.17
C PRO A 35 4.06 -15.53 11.65
N ASN A 36 3.45 -14.41 11.99
CA ASN A 36 2.08 -14.06 11.56
C ASN A 36 2.08 -13.18 10.29
N THR A 37 2.94 -13.50 9.32
CA THR A 37 3.02 -12.76 8.05
C THR A 37 2.15 -13.42 6.99
N ALA A 38 1.46 -12.59 6.20
CA ALA A 38 0.80 -12.97 4.97
C ALA A 38 1.44 -12.24 3.78
N LEU A 39 1.65 -12.96 2.69
CA LEU A 39 1.91 -12.41 1.37
C LEU A 39 0.62 -12.51 0.56
N ILE A 40 0.04 -11.38 0.22
CA ILE A 40 -1.21 -11.28 -0.53
C ILE A 40 -0.87 -10.82 -1.94
N THR A 41 -1.26 -11.61 -2.94
CA THR A 41 -1.15 -11.22 -4.36
C THR A 41 -2.54 -11.08 -4.94
N LEU A 42 -2.82 -9.94 -5.52
CA LEU A 42 -4.07 -9.62 -6.20
C LEU A 42 -3.79 -9.51 -7.69
N THR A 43 -4.66 -10.13 -8.49
CA THR A 43 -4.59 -10.06 -9.96
C THR A 43 -5.94 -9.58 -10.48
N ASP A 44 -5.94 -8.54 -11.30
CA ASP A 44 -7.16 -8.05 -11.96
C ASP A 44 -7.48 -8.84 -13.24
N ALA A 45 -8.62 -8.52 -13.88
CA ALA A 45 -9.06 -9.17 -15.10
C ALA A 45 -8.15 -8.91 -16.31
N GLN A 46 -7.30 -7.87 -16.25
CA GLN A 46 -6.32 -7.51 -17.27
C GLN A 46 -4.96 -8.16 -17.04
N GLY A 47 -4.79 -8.89 -15.94
CA GLY A 47 -3.55 -9.57 -15.57
C GLY A 47 -2.55 -8.68 -14.81
N HIS A 48 -2.92 -7.44 -14.42
CA HIS A 48 -2.07 -6.64 -13.56
C HIS A 48 -2.04 -7.26 -12.16
N THR A 49 -0.87 -7.28 -11.57
CA THR A 49 -0.67 -7.85 -10.24
C THR A 49 -0.14 -6.83 -9.26
N VAL A 50 -0.65 -6.89 -8.03
CA VAL A 50 -0.12 -6.16 -6.87
C VAL A 50 0.13 -7.17 -5.77
N SER A 51 1.31 -7.12 -5.16
CA SER A 51 1.65 -7.95 -4.01
C SER A 51 1.92 -7.10 -2.77
N VAL A 52 1.39 -7.53 -1.63
CA VAL A 52 1.58 -6.88 -0.34
C VAL A 52 1.98 -7.94 0.68
N GLN A 53 3.08 -7.70 1.38
CA GLN A 53 3.52 -8.51 2.51
C GLN A 53 3.33 -7.72 3.80
N GLY A 54 2.59 -8.28 4.73
CA GLY A 54 2.34 -7.66 6.02
C GLY A 54 2.16 -8.70 7.12
N ALA A 55 2.34 -8.27 8.34
CA ALA A 55 2.24 -9.09 9.52
C ALA A 55 1.26 -8.50 10.54
N SER A 56 0.59 -9.37 11.29
CA SER A 56 -0.02 -9.00 12.56
C SER A 56 1.07 -9.06 13.64
N VAL A 57 1.31 -7.92 14.29
CA VAL A 57 2.40 -7.79 15.29
C VAL A 57 1.86 -7.76 16.73
N GLY A 58 0.59 -8.12 16.91
CA GLY A 58 -0.06 -8.19 18.21
C GLY A 58 -0.81 -6.90 18.59
N GLY A 59 -1.73 -7.01 19.55
CA GLY A 59 -2.50 -5.86 20.04
C GLY A 59 -3.43 -5.21 19.01
N GLY A 60 -3.80 -5.92 17.95
CA GLY A 60 -4.56 -5.34 16.83
C GLY A 60 -3.72 -4.56 15.81
N ASN A 61 -2.41 -4.47 16.04
CA ASN A 61 -1.50 -3.73 15.15
C ASN A 61 -1.05 -4.59 13.97
N ILE A 62 -0.79 -3.92 12.87
CA ILE A 62 -0.19 -4.50 11.66
C ILE A 62 1.13 -3.82 11.32
N LEU A 63 1.93 -4.50 10.51
CA LEU A 63 3.11 -3.94 9.87
C LEU A 63 3.18 -4.46 8.43
N VAL A 64 2.97 -3.58 7.45
CA VAL A 64 3.24 -3.91 6.05
C VAL A 64 4.72 -3.66 5.79
N THR A 65 5.40 -4.69 5.30
CA THR A 65 6.86 -4.69 5.12
C THR A 65 7.29 -4.66 3.66
N ARG A 66 6.41 -5.06 2.72
CA ARG A 66 6.70 -5.00 1.29
C ARG A 66 5.46 -4.66 0.47
N VAL A 67 5.68 -3.90 -0.60
CA VAL A 67 4.73 -3.68 -1.69
C VAL A 67 5.45 -3.96 -3.01
N ASN A 68 4.92 -4.87 -3.82
CA ASN A 68 5.54 -5.32 -5.07
C ASN A 68 7.02 -5.72 -4.90
N GLY A 69 7.33 -6.42 -3.80
CA GLY A 69 8.69 -6.84 -3.45
C GLY A 69 9.59 -5.74 -2.88
N MET A 70 9.23 -4.47 -3.01
CA MET A 70 9.99 -3.34 -2.48
C MET A 70 9.71 -3.14 -0.98
N ALA A 71 10.76 -2.87 -0.21
CA ALA A 71 10.64 -2.68 1.23
C ALA A 71 9.87 -1.39 1.56
N VAL A 72 8.89 -1.50 2.45
CA VAL A 72 8.12 -0.39 3.02
C VAL A 72 7.98 -0.61 4.52
N GLU A 73 7.47 0.39 5.22
CA GLU A 73 7.06 0.26 6.61
C GLU A 73 5.78 1.07 6.81
N ILE A 74 4.64 0.38 6.91
CA ILE A 74 3.34 0.99 7.07
C ILE A 74 2.66 0.34 8.27
N THR A 75 2.37 1.14 9.29
CA THR A 75 1.78 0.68 10.55
C THR A 75 0.26 0.80 10.58
N GLY A 76 -0.32 1.57 9.69
CA GLY A 76 -1.76 1.90 9.68
C GLY A 76 -2.15 2.94 10.74
N GLN A 77 -1.20 3.55 11.44
CA GLN A 77 -1.49 4.57 12.45
C GLN A 77 -1.73 5.96 11.85
N TYR A 78 -1.22 6.19 10.64
CA TYR A 78 -1.29 7.47 9.94
C TYR A 78 -2.02 7.34 8.60
N THR A 79 -2.59 8.45 8.13
CA THR A 79 -2.98 8.54 6.72
C THR A 79 -1.72 8.37 5.88
N THR A 80 -1.71 7.36 5.02
CA THR A 80 -0.52 6.98 4.24
C THR A 80 -0.82 7.07 2.76
N LEU A 81 -0.01 7.82 2.02
CA LEU A 81 0.00 7.83 0.57
C LEU A 81 1.14 6.92 0.08
N ILE A 82 0.79 5.90 -0.70
CA ILE A 82 1.72 5.00 -1.36
C ILE A 82 1.80 5.41 -2.82
N VAL A 83 2.98 5.77 -3.32
CA VAL A 83 3.18 6.20 -4.70
C VAL A 83 4.17 5.28 -5.38
N LEU A 84 3.71 4.54 -6.39
CA LEU A 84 4.57 3.80 -7.32
C LEU A 84 4.98 4.74 -8.44
N HIS A 85 6.28 4.79 -8.71
CA HIS A 85 6.81 5.73 -9.70
C HIS A 85 8.07 5.19 -10.40
N ARG A 86 8.49 5.83 -11.48
CA ARG A 86 9.81 5.61 -12.06
C ARG A 86 10.85 6.33 -11.23
N ASP A 87 11.99 5.68 -10.99
CA ASP A 87 13.14 6.27 -10.29
C ASP A 87 13.84 7.28 -11.22
N ALA A 88 13.30 8.49 -11.27
CA ALA A 88 13.78 9.58 -12.13
C ALA A 88 13.94 10.88 -11.33
N PRO A 89 14.89 11.75 -11.72
CA PRO A 89 15.05 13.05 -11.11
C PRO A 89 13.75 13.88 -11.17
N GLY A 90 13.47 14.61 -10.10
CA GLY A 90 12.30 15.49 -10.01
C GLY A 90 11.02 14.80 -9.53
N THR A 91 10.88 13.47 -9.57
CA THR A 91 9.65 12.79 -9.18
C THR A 91 9.30 13.01 -7.71
N ILE A 92 10.28 12.87 -6.81
CA ILE A 92 10.07 13.13 -5.37
C ILE A 92 9.67 14.59 -5.15
N ALA A 93 10.39 15.52 -5.80
CA ALA A 93 10.12 16.96 -5.67
C ALA A 93 8.69 17.29 -6.11
N ALA A 94 8.24 16.76 -7.25
CA ALA A 94 6.88 17.00 -7.74
C ALA A 94 5.81 16.50 -6.77
N VAL A 95 5.99 15.31 -6.19
CA VAL A 95 5.02 14.76 -5.22
C VAL A 95 5.03 15.56 -3.93
N THR A 96 6.20 15.88 -3.38
CA THR A 96 6.28 16.65 -2.13
C THR A 96 5.85 18.10 -2.30
N GLU A 97 6.04 18.70 -3.48
CA GLU A 97 5.48 20.01 -3.81
C GLU A 97 3.95 20.00 -3.85
N GLU A 98 3.34 18.94 -4.38
CA GLU A 98 1.88 18.78 -4.34
C GLU A 98 1.37 18.70 -2.90
N MET A 99 2.05 17.96 -2.03
CA MET A 99 1.72 17.92 -0.60
C MET A 99 1.87 19.31 0.05
N SER A 100 2.96 20.01 -0.25
CA SER A 100 3.22 21.36 0.29
C SER A 100 2.16 22.37 -0.15
N ARG A 101 1.76 22.36 -1.42
CA ARG A 101 0.69 23.26 -1.94
C ARG A 101 -0.64 23.07 -1.24
N ARG A 102 -0.90 21.87 -0.73
CA ARG A 102 -2.11 21.53 0.04
C ARG A 102 -1.96 21.76 1.53
N GLY A 103 -0.82 22.30 1.98
CA GLY A 103 -0.55 22.51 3.40
C GLY A 103 -0.43 21.22 4.22
N VAL A 104 -0.14 20.10 3.55
CA VAL A 104 -0.01 18.79 4.20
C VAL A 104 1.33 18.69 4.91
N ASN A 105 1.31 18.38 6.20
CA ASN A 105 2.53 18.09 6.96
C ASN A 105 2.87 16.61 6.87
N ILE A 106 4.08 16.32 6.38
CA ILE A 106 4.61 14.95 6.25
C ILE A 106 5.31 14.60 7.57
N CYS A 107 4.84 13.56 8.26
CA CYS A 107 5.45 13.09 9.50
C CYS A 107 6.46 11.96 9.27
N ASN A 108 6.31 11.16 8.21
CA ASN A 108 7.28 10.14 7.83
C ASN A 108 7.33 9.99 6.30
N PHE A 109 8.52 9.77 5.78
CA PHE A 109 8.75 9.56 4.36
C PHE A 109 9.77 8.44 4.15
N ARG A 110 9.43 7.46 3.34
CA ARG A 110 10.34 6.40 2.93
C ARG A 110 10.34 6.23 1.42
N LEU A 111 11.49 5.91 0.90
CA LEU A 111 11.70 5.60 -0.52
C LEU A 111 12.41 4.25 -0.63
N SER A 112 11.91 3.40 -1.48
CA SER A 112 12.55 2.14 -1.85
C SER A 112 12.52 1.95 -3.36
N ARG A 113 13.56 1.35 -3.92
CA ARG A 113 13.64 1.01 -5.35
C ARG A 113 14.23 -0.37 -5.54
N ALA A 114 13.78 -1.07 -6.56
CA ALA A 114 14.34 -2.36 -6.92
C ALA A 114 15.72 -2.20 -7.58
N GLN A 115 15.86 -1.21 -8.49
CA GLN A 115 17.11 -0.87 -9.17
C GLN A 115 17.10 0.58 -9.62
N LYS A 116 18.27 1.14 -9.84
CA LYS A 116 18.44 2.51 -10.35
C LYS A 116 17.73 2.69 -11.70
N GLY A 117 16.90 3.72 -11.81
CA GLY A 117 16.14 4.04 -13.02
C GLY A 117 14.93 3.14 -13.28
N GLY A 118 14.68 2.14 -12.42
CA GLY A 118 13.53 1.24 -12.50
C GLY A 118 12.29 1.78 -11.78
N THR A 119 11.46 0.86 -11.29
CA THR A 119 10.32 1.21 -10.46
C THR A 119 10.77 1.44 -9.02
N ALA A 120 10.19 2.45 -8.40
CA ALA A 120 10.36 2.77 -6.99
C ALA A 120 9.01 2.94 -6.32
N VAL A 121 9.00 2.83 -5.00
CA VAL A 121 7.85 3.12 -4.14
C VAL A 121 8.26 4.17 -3.12
N MET A 122 7.44 5.20 -2.97
CA MET A 122 7.50 6.09 -1.81
C MET A 122 6.26 5.90 -0.97
N THR A 123 6.45 5.89 0.34
CA THR A 123 5.38 5.93 1.34
C THR A 123 5.49 7.25 2.09
N ILE A 124 4.39 7.97 2.16
CA ILE A 124 4.29 9.29 2.76
C ILE A 124 3.21 9.21 3.83
N GLU A 125 3.62 9.26 5.09
CA GLU A 125 2.70 9.35 6.22
C GLU A 125 2.51 10.82 6.60
N VAL A 126 1.27 11.21 6.81
CA VAL A 126 0.91 12.61 7.03
C VAL A 126 0.08 12.79 8.29
N ASP A 127 0.17 13.99 8.87
CA ASP A 127 -0.69 14.41 9.97
C ASP A 127 -2.10 14.72 9.44
N GLY A 128 -3.11 14.06 10.03
CA GLY A 128 -4.51 14.28 9.68
C GLY A 128 -4.97 13.53 8.41
N ALA A 129 -6.06 13.97 7.85
CA ALA A 129 -6.67 13.37 6.67
C ALA A 129 -6.18 14.09 5.39
N LEU A 130 -6.01 13.31 4.32
CA LEU A 130 -5.81 13.85 2.98
C LEU A 130 -7.16 14.06 2.28
N GLU A 131 -7.23 15.05 1.42
CA GLU A 131 -8.39 15.28 0.57
C GLU A 131 -8.58 14.14 -0.45
N PRO A 132 -9.82 13.77 -0.78
CA PRO A 132 -10.11 12.62 -1.65
C PRO A 132 -9.49 12.69 -3.06
N ASP A 133 -9.22 13.90 -3.56
CA ASP A 133 -8.67 14.12 -4.90
C ASP A 133 -7.14 14.02 -4.96
N VAL A 134 -6.45 13.89 -3.81
CA VAL A 134 -4.98 13.79 -3.75
C VAL A 134 -4.45 12.68 -4.65
N ASN A 135 -5.04 11.48 -4.59
CA ASN A 135 -4.64 10.38 -5.45
C ASN A 135 -4.67 10.78 -6.94
N SER A 136 -5.80 11.34 -7.38
CA SER A 136 -5.98 11.70 -8.79
C SER A 136 -5.05 12.83 -9.24
N CYS A 137 -4.64 13.71 -8.33
CA CYS A 137 -3.68 14.76 -8.61
C CYS A 137 -2.25 14.21 -8.68
N VAL A 138 -1.89 13.36 -7.73
CA VAL A 138 -0.56 12.73 -7.69
C VAL A 138 -0.34 11.81 -8.89
N GLU A 139 -1.35 11.06 -9.33
CA GLU A 139 -1.26 10.18 -10.51
C GLU A 139 -1.01 10.94 -11.83
N LYS A 140 -1.35 12.23 -11.89
CA LYS A 140 -1.07 13.09 -13.06
C LYS A 140 0.35 13.65 -13.09
N LEU A 141 1.11 13.50 -11.99
CA LEU A 141 2.47 14.01 -11.92
C LEU A 141 3.43 13.18 -12.79
N PRO A 142 4.48 13.81 -13.32
CA PRO A 142 5.46 13.12 -14.15
C PRO A 142 6.07 11.90 -13.44
N ASN A 143 6.22 10.80 -14.16
CA ASN A 143 6.82 9.55 -13.71
C ASN A 143 6.02 8.80 -12.62
N VAL A 144 4.88 9.28 -12.15
CA VAL A 144 4.00 8.51 -11.27
C VAL A 144 3.29 7.44 -12.11
N LEU A 145 3.25 6.22 -11.58
CA LEU A 145 2.60 5.06 -12.19
C LEU A 145 1.23 4.80 -11.57
N SER A 146 1.15 4.92 -10.26
CA SER A 146 -0.10 4.82 -9.49
C SER A 146 0.08 5.43 -8.11
N SER A 147 -1.03 5.82 -7.48
CA SER A 147 -1.04 6.18 -6.07
C SER A 147 -2.21 5.51 -5.35
N THR A 148 -2.04 5.26 -4.07
CA THR A 148 -3.05 4.65 -3.20
C THR A 148 -3.01 5.33 -1.86
N MET A 149 -4.16 5.79 -1.42
CA MET A 149 -4.31 6.39 -0.09
C MET A 149 -4.93 5.37 0.87
N LEU A 150 -4.29 5.21 2.02
CA LEU A 150 -4.79 4.41 3.13
C LEU A 150 -5.17 5.33 4.27
N ALA A 151 -6.40 5.16 4.76
CA ALA A 151 -6.82 5.81 6.00
C ALA A 151 -6.22 5.09 7.21
N PRO A 152 -6.06 5.76 8.35
CA PRO A 152 -5.72 5.10 9.60
C PRO A 152 -6.73 4.02 9.96
N MET A 153 -6.27 2.97 10.60
CA MET A 153 -7.11 1.85 11.05
C MET A 153 -7.50 2.00 12.51
#